data_41935bd938d2c581f2b0e73e8a63d7aa
#
_entry.id   41935bd938d2c581f2b0e73e8a63d7aa
#
_cell.length_a   1.000
_cell.length_b   1.000
_cell.length_c   1.000
_cell.angle_alpha   90.00
_cell.angle_beta   90.00
_cell.angle_gamma   90.00
#
_symmetry.space_group_name_H-M   'P 1'
#
loop_
_entity.id
_entity.type
_entity.pdbx_description
1 polymer ?
#
loop_
_entity_poly.entity_id
_entity_poly.type
_entity_poly.pdbx_seq_one_letter_code
_entity_poly.pdbx_strand_id
1 'polypeptide(L)'
;DVFCGLVDLRCETTGQRLYQLFHRAERWGHDHGRIHGANLGIAARTYLDAGGFDALECHEDVALVRRLEAGGTRVHWADQPRVLTSARLHGRAPHGFAAYLRDLEARLGSGPDVALAGGTP
;
A
#
# COMPACT_ATOMS: atom_id res chain seq x y z
N ASP A 1 -12.26 10.43 12.30
CA ASP A 1 -10.96 10.53 11.60
C ASP A 1 -10.53 9.21 11.04
N VAL A 2 -9.64 9.29 10.07
CA VAL A 2 -9.07 8.12 9.40
C VAL A 2 -7.55 8.15 9.55
N PHE A 3 -6.97 7.01 9.83
CA PHE A 3 -5.52 6.86 9.91
C PHE A 3 -5.08 5.97 8.74
N CYS A 4 -4.16 6.44 7.93
CA CYS A 4 -3.58 5.68 6.84
C CYS A 4 -2.08 5.54 7.09
N GLY A 5 -1.66 4.33 7.41
CA GLY A 5 -0.25 4.03 7.63
C GLY A 5 0.37 3.39 6.40
N LEU A 6 1.61 3.01 6.54
CA LEU A 6 2.38 2.41 5.46
C LEU A 6 2.62 0.92 5.71
N VAL A 7 2.90 0.21 4.64
CA VAL A 7 3.33 -1.19 4.74
C VAL A 7 4.75 -1.27 4.22
N ASP A 8 5.48 -2.26 4.69
CA ASP A 8 6.82 -2.54 4.22
C ASP A 8 6.95 -4.05 4.00
N LEU A 9 7.93 -4.45 3.25
CA LEU A 9 8.17 -5.86 2.98
C LEU A 9 9.13 -6.43 4.01
N ARG A 10 8.94 -7.72 4.34
CA ARG A 10 9.84 -8.38 5.26
C ARG A 10 11.17 -8.61 4.55
N CYS A 11 12.20 -7.92 5.00
CA CYS A 11 13.47 -7.94 4.32
C CYS A 11 14.16 -9.31 4.35
N GLU A 12 13.91 -10.11 5.37
CA GLU A 12 14.55 -11.42 5.48
C GLU A 12 13.95 -12.46 4.52
N THR A 13 12.76 -12.24 3.99
CA THR A 13 12.11 -13.20 3.09
C THR A 13 11.87 -12.66 1.70
N THR A 14 12.09 -11.39 1.49
CA THR A 14 11.88 -10.76 0.19
C THR A 14 13.19 -10.77 -0.59
N GLY A 15 13.13 -11.13 -1.86
CA GLY A 15 14.32 -11.05 -2.70
C GLY A 15 14.82 -9.61 -2.78
N GLN A 16 16.11 -9.43 -2.81
CA GLN A 16 16.73 -8.12 -2.76
C GLN A 16 16.23 -7.19 -3.87
N ARG A 17 16.11 -7.72 -5.08
CA ARG A 17 15.66 -6.93 -6.22
C ARG A 17 14.24 -6.40 -6.00
N LEU A 18 13.33 -7.27 -5.59
CA LEU A 18 11.94 -6.86 -5.36
C LEU A 18 11.85 -5.86 -4.22
N TYR A 19 12.62 -6.08 -3.16
CA TYR A 19 12.64 -5.17 -2.02
C TYR A 19 13.06 -3.76 -2.46
N GLN A 20 14.11 -3.67 -3.28
CA GLN A 20 14.58 -2.39 -3.79
C GLN A 20 13.58 -1.73 -4.73
N LEU A 21 12.93 -2.51 -5.59
CA LEU A 21 11.90 -1.98 -6.48
C LEU A 21 10.75 -1.40 -5.68
N PHE A 22 10.32 -2.11 -4.65
CA PHE A 22 9.24 -1.66 -3.81
C PHE A 22 9.60 -0.34 -3.12
N HIS A 23 10.79 -0.29 -2.53
CA HIS A 23 11.24 0.90 -1.81
C HIS A 23 11.39 2.11 -2.71
N ARG A 24 11.65 1.91 -3.99
CA ARG A 24 11.71 3.03 -4.91
C ARG A 24 10.35 3.49 -5.36
N ALA A 25 9.44 2.56 -5.54
CA ALA A 25 8.11 2.87 -6.05
C ALA A 25 7.18 3.45 -5.00
N GLU A 26 7.39 3.10 -3.72
CA GLU A 26 6.53 3.57 -2.66
C GLU A 26 6.84 5.01 -2.27
N ARG A 27 5.86 5.63 -1.65
CA ARG A 27 6.03 6.95 -1.07
C ARG A 27 6.14 6.78 0.44
N TRP A 28 7.10 7.42 1.03
CA TRP A 28 7.37 7.31 2.46
C TRP A 28 7.22 8.68 3.13
N GLY A 29 7.18 8.67 4.45
CA GLY A 29 7.05 9.89 5.21
C GLY A 29 5.61 10.29 5.45
N HIS A 30 5.40 11.40 6.15
CA HIS A 30 4.07 11.93 6.38
C HIS A 30 3.52 12.47 5.07
N ASP A 31 2.20 12.48 4.97
CA ASP A 31 1.50 12.93 3.76
C ASP A 31 1.81 12.09 2.53
N HIS A 32 2.06 10.80 2.75
CA HIS A 32 2.42 9.90 1.67
C HIS A 32 1.29 9.64 0.67
N GLY A 33 0.04 9.78 1.09
CA GLY A 33 -1.09 9.59 0.19
C GLY A 33 -1.39 8.14 -0.19
N ARG A 34 -0.75 7.18 0.48
CA ARG A 34 -0.96 5.75 0.20
C ARG A 34 -2.03 5.17 1.11
N ILE A 35 -2.87 4.31 0.57
CA ILE A 35 -3.94 3.65 1.31
C ILE A 35 -3.68 2.16 1.27
N HIS A 36 -3.42 1.58 2.43
CA HIS A 36 -3.19 0.15 2.56
C HIS A 36 -4.16 -0.41 3.60
N GLY A 37 -5.03 -1.30 3.16
CA GLY A 37 -6.00 -1.91 4.07
C GLY A 37 -5.36 -2.61 5.25
N ALA A 38 -4.12 -3.09 5.07
CA ALA A 38 -3.39 -3.75 6.15
C ALA A 38 -2.96 -2.79 7.25
N ASN A 39 -2.98 -1.49 7.01
CA ASN A 39 -2.60 -0.49 8.01
C ASN A 39 -3.52 0.71 7.91
N LEU A 40 -4.79 0.46 8.18
CA LEU A 40 -5.85 1.46 8.04
C LEU A 40 -6.69 1.45 9.32
N GLY A 41 -6.88 2.62 9.90
CA GLY A 41 -7.73 2.78 11.08
C GLY A 41 -8.81 3.80 10.82
N ILE A 42 -10.05 3.48 11.19
CA ILE A 42 -11.18 4.38 11.02
C ILE A 42 -12.01 4.35 12.28
N ALA A 43 -12.41 5.51 12.77
CA ALA A 43 -13.32 5.57 13.90
C ALA A 43 -14.62 4.85 13.54
N ALA A 44 -15.11 4.03 14.44
CA ALA A 44 -16.28 3.19 14.17
C ALA A 44 -17.48 4.01 13.69
N ARG A 45 -17.74 5.13 14.32
CA ARG A 45 -18.86 5.98 13.92
C ARG A 45 -18.67 6.51 12.51
N THR A 46 -17.47 6.92 12.16
CA THR A 46 -17.15 7.41 10.83
C THR A 46 -17.40 6.32 9.79
N TYR A 47 -16.97 5.11 10.10
CA TYR A 47 -17.14 3.97 9.21
C TYR A 47 -18.64 3.65 9.01
N LEU A 48 -19.39 3.61 10.10
CA LEU A 48 -20.81 3.28 10.04
C LEU A 48 -21.62 4.36 9.31
N ASP A 49 -21.33 5.62 9.60
CA ASP A 49 -22.05 6.74 8.98
C ASP A 49 -21.79 6.80 7.46
N ALA A 50 -20.64 6.34 7.04
CA ALA A 50 -20.29 6.30 5.61
C ALA A 50 -20.86 5.08 4.90
N GLY A 51 -21.44 4.14 5.63
CA GLY A 51 -21.99 2.93 5.04
C GLY A 51 -20.99 1.80 4.89
N GLY A 52 -19.77 1.96 5.41
CA GLY A 52 -18.75 0.92 5.39
C GLY A 52 -18.11 0.71 4.01
N PHE A 53 -17.44 -0.40 3.88
CA PHE A 53 -16.81 -0.76 2.61
C PHE A 53 -17.86 -1.12 1.56
N ASP A 54 -17.59 -0.70 0.32
CA ASP A 54 -18.42 -1.14 -0.79
C ASP A 54 -18.07 -2.59 -1.12
N ALA A 55 -18.99 -3.32 -1.72
CA ALA A 55 -18.77 -4.69 -2.11
C ALA A 55 -18.01 -4.73 -3.44
N LEU A 56 -16.72 -4.43 -3.37
CA LEU A 56 -15.85 -4.40 -4.53
C LEU A 56 -14.90 -5.60 -4.49
N GLU A 57 -14.47 -6.04 -5.66
CA GLU A 57 -13.50 -7.13 -5.72
C GLU A 57 -12.15 -6.70 -5.18
N CYS A 58 -11.78 -5.43 -5.36
CA CYS A 58 -10.53 -4.90 -4.85
C CYS A 58 -10.66 -3.40 -4.65
N HIS A 59 -9.72 -2.82 -3.94
CA HIS A 59 -9.64 -1.38 -3.69
C HIS A 59 -10.84 -0.80 -2.92
N GLU A 60 -11.51 -1.63 -2.15
CA GLU A 60 -12.60 -1.18 -1.30
C GLU A 60 -12.11 -0.20 -0.24
N ASP A 61 -10.86 -0.37 0.22
CA ASP A 61 -10.22 0.53 1.16
C ASP A 61 -9.97 1.91 0.52
N VAL A 62 -9.45 1.92 -0.68
CA VAL A 62 -9.19 3.16 -1.40
C VAL A 62 -10.50 3.91 -1.65
N ALA A 63 -11.53 3.20 -2.10
CA ALA A 63 -12.82 3.81 -2.38
C ALA A 63 -13.42 4.45 -1.12
N LEU A 64 -13.36 3.76 0.00
CA LEU A 64 -13.89 4.28 1.25
C LEU A 64 -13.13 5.52 1.72
N VAL A 65 -11.81 5.45 1.75
CA VAL A 65 -11.01 6.58 2.23
C VAL A 65 -11.18 7.79 1.32
N ARG A 66 -11.22 7.60 0.01
CA ARG A 66 -11.42 8.72 -0.91
C ARG A 66 -12.79 9.35 -0.74
N ARG A 67 -13.82 8.55 -0.51
CA ARG A 67 -15.17 9.05 -0.27
C ARG A 67 -15.23 9.87 1.04
N LEU A 68 -14.58 9.37 2.09
CA LEU A 68 -14.54 10.07 3.36
C LEU A 68 -13.75 11.38 3.22
N GLU A 69 -12.64 11.34 2.54
CA GLU A 69 -11.81 12.52 2.34
C GLU A 69 -12.57 13.59 1.55
N ALA A 70 -13.27 13.19 0.51
CA ALA A 70 -14.08 14.10 -0.29
C ALA A 70 -15.21 14.72 0.52
N GLY A 71 -15.70 14.01 1.53
CA GLY A 71 -16.73 14.51 2.42
C GLY A 71 -16.21 15.34 3.58
N GLY A 72 -14.93 15.62 3.64
CA GLY A 72 -14.36 16.48 4.66
C GLY A 72 -13.78 15.76 5.87
N THR A 73 -13.77 14.44 5.88
CA THR A 73 -13.17 13.69 6.99
C THR A 73 -11.67 13.87 6.97
N ARG A 74 -11.10 14.11 8.15
CA ARG A 74 -9.65 14.26 8.25
C ARG A 74 -8.96 12.91 8.10
N VAL A 75 -7.95 12.88 7.24
CA VAL A 75 -7.14 11.69 7.03
C VAL A 75 -5.72 11.99 7.50
N HIS A 76 -5.20 11.13 8.37
CA HIS A 76 -3.86 11.25 8.89
C HIS A 76 -2.95 10.29 8.11
N TRP A 77 -2.04 10.84 7.34
CA TRP A 77 -1.10 10.07 6.52
C TRP A 77 0.18 9.90 7.33
N ALA A 78 0.30 8.79 8.03
CA ALA A 78 1.38 8.60 8.99
C ALA A 78 2.46 7.67 8.47
N ASP A 79 3.73 8.04 8.68
CA ASP A 79 4.85 7.21 8.30
C ASP A 79 5.07 6.06 9.29
N GLN A 80 4.63 6.22 10.52
CA GLN A 80 4.76 5.21 11.57
C GLN A 80 3.43 5.00 12.27
N PRO A 81 3.14 3.81 12.76
CA PRO A 81 3.92 2.59 12.57
C PRO A 81 3.76 2.02 11.17
N ARG A 82 4.76 1.30 10.71
CA ARG A 82 4.67 0.55 9.46
C ARG A 82 4.37 -0.91 9.77
N VAL A 83 3.59 -1.53 8.90
CA VAL A 83 3.23 -2.94 9.05
C VAL A 83 4.04 -3.74 8.05
N LEU A 84 4.66 -4.82 8.51
CA LEU A 84 5.40 -5.70 7.61
C LEU A 84 4.44 -6.67 6.94
N THR A 85 4.59 -6.84 5.65
CA THR A 85 3.73 -7.72 4.88
C THR A 85 4.56 -8.69 4.05
N SER A 86 3.89 -9.77 3.64
CA SER A 86 4.52 -10.79 2.80
C SER A 86 4.76 -10.25 1.39
N ALA A 87 5.88 -10.64 0.81
CA ALA A 87 6.21 -10.29 -0.56
C ALA A 87 5.76 -11.35 -1.56
N ARG A 88 4.79 -12.19 -1.19
CA ARG A 88 4.31 -13.22 -2.09
C ARG A 88 3.73 -12.60 -3.37
N LEU A 89 3.97 -13.27 -4.49
CA LEU A 89 3.52 -12.78 -5.78
C LEU A 89 2.15 -13.33 -6.17
N HIS A 90 1.60 -14.25 -5.39
CA HIS A 90 0.27 -14.81 -5.64
C HIS A 90 -0.54 -14.74 -4.36
N GLY A 91 -1.65 -14.06 -4.41
CA GLY A 91 -2.52 -13.88 -3.28
C GLY A 91 -3.95 -14.26 -3.62
N ARG A 92 -4.86 -14.11 -2.66
CA ARG A 92 -6.26 -14.45 -2.86
C ARG A 92 -6.95 -13.49 -3.82
N ALA A 93 -6.65 -12.21 -3.73
CA ALA A 93 -7.29 -11.21 -4.56
C ALA A 93 -6.53 -11.06 -5.86
N PRO A 94 -7.19 -11.19 -7.00
CA PRO A 94 -6.51 -11.08 -8.30
C PRO A 94 -5.84 -9.74 -8.51
N HIS A 95 -6.37 -8.69 -7.91
CA HIS A 95 -5.84 -7.34 -8.07
C HIS A 95 -5.37 -6.74 -6.74
N GLY A 96 -4.99 -7.59 -5.78
CA GLY A 96 -4.54 -7.14 -4.48
C GLY A 96 -3.05 -6.82 -4.47
N PHE A 97 -2.47 -6.80 -3.26
CA PHE A 97 -1.08 -6.41 -3.07
C PHE A 97 -0.10 -7.31 -3.82
N ALA A 98 -0.36 -8.63 -3.85
CA ALA A 98 0.52 -9.54 -4.58
C ALA A 98 0.53 -9.21 -6.07
N ALA A 99 -0.61 -8.83 -6.63
CA ALA A 99 -0.69 -8.43 -8.03
C ALA A 99 0.08 -7.13 -8.26
N TYR A 100 0.02 -6.22 -7.32
CA TYR A 100 0.79 -4.99 -7.38
C TYR A 100 2.29 -5.29 -7.43
N LEU A 101 2.76 -6.24 -6.61
CA LEU A 101 4.17 -6.61 -6.62
C LEU A 101 4.59 -7.27 -7.92
N ARG A 102 3.72 -8.14 -8.49
CA ARG A 102 4.00 -8.75 -9.79
C ARG A 102 4.12 -7.69 -10.89
N ASP A 103 3.21 -6.73 -10.88
CA ASP A 103 3.19 -5.66 -11.87
C ASP A 103 4.44 -4.80 -11.74
N LEU A 104 4.82 -4.48 -10.52
CA LEU A 104 6.01 -3.71 -10.24
C LEU A 104 7.26 -4.41 -10.78
N GLU A 105 7.37 -5.70 -10.53
CA GLU A 105 8.49 -6.49 -11.00
C GLU A 105 8.51 -6.54 -12.53
N ALA A 106 7.36 -6.73 -13.16
CA ALA A 106 7.28 -6.83 -14.61
C ALA A 106 7.61 -5.50 -15.29
N ARG A 107 7.10 -4.40 -14.77
CA ARG A 107 7.31 -3.11 -15.42
C ARG A 107 8.67 -2.49 -15.12
N LEU A 108 9.13 -2.61 -13.88
CA LEU A 108 10.34 -1.94 -13.47
C LEU A 108 11.54 -2.86 -13.40
N GLY A 109 11.28 -4.13 -13.15
CA GLY A 109 12.32 -5.11 -12.98
C GLY A 109 13.02 -5.54 -14.26
N SER A 110 12.42 -5.25 -15.43
CA SER A 110 13.03 -5.67 -16.68
C SER A 110 14.08 -4.68 -17.18
N GLY A 111 14.13 -3.49 -16.63
CA GLY A 111 15.10 -2.50 -17.08
C GLY A 111 16.46 -2.72 -16.45
N PRO A 112 17.52 -2.58 -17.23
CA PRO A 112 18.85 -2.75 -16.68
C PRO A 112 19.19 -1.74 -15.59
N ASP A 113 18.68 -0.53 -15.74
CA ASP A 113 18.95 0.48 -14.75
C ASP A 113 18.39 0.18 -13.40
N VAL A 114 17.31 -0.56 -13.37
CA VAL A 114 16.70 -0.87 -12.11
C VAL A 114 17.65 -1.66 -11.24
N ALA A 115 18.29 -2.65 -11.81
CA ALA A 115 19.21 -3.46 -11.06
C ALA A 115 20.38 -2.63 -10.58
N LEU A 116 20.93 -1.83 -11.47
CA LEU A 116 22.04 -1.01 -11.10
C LEU A 116 21.70 -0.02 -10.06
N ALA A 117 20.62 0.64 -10.32
CA ALA A 117 20.22 1.65 -9.39
C ALA A 117 19.87 1.06 -8.07
N GLY A 118 19.35 -0.13 -8.12
CA GLY A 118 19.10 -0.80 -6.88
C GLY A 118 20.34 -1.02 -6.12
N GLY A 119 21.35 -1.29 -6.85
CA GLY A 119 22.59 -1.50 -6.21
C GLY A 119 23.19 -0.28 -5.70
N THR A 120 22.73 0.80 -6.12
CA THR A 120 23.26 1.86 -5.66
C THR A 120 22.87 2.15 -4.57
N PRO A 121 23.10 2.34 -4.11
CA PRO A 121 23.18 2.75 -3.08
C PRO A 121 23.38 2.72 -2.29
#